data_5a15a0046a6b7ddaa4a5db1a122a6b99
#
_entry.id   5a15a0046a6b7ddaa4a5db1a122a6b99
#
_cell.length_a   1.000
_cell.length_b   1.000
_cell.length_c   1.000
_cell.angle_alpha   90.00
_cell.angle_beta   90.00
_cell.angle_gamma   90.00
#
_symmetry.space_group_name_H-M   'P 1'
#
loop_
_entity.id
_entity.type
_entity.pdbx_description
1 polymer ?
#
loop_
_entity_poly.entity_id
_entity_poly.type
_entity_poly.pdbx_seq_one_letter_code
_entity_poly.pdbx_strand_id
1 'polypeptide(L)'
;EDALYRVEDIAAKTLEYMTAMESAPQLKASGLDGDYRILADFGGTVLAGTPSKHGVQFVTWDWDYDRIGVVHGHYFMENYDGAKQDFATRSGLIQKEQLFSPEQLTEIFRCCADSVDEDFFELTDTQEEMIRGIQQQIRVCVPDLDERVRQQEEALERASQEQTM
;
A
#
# COMPACT_ATOMS: atom_id res chain seq x y z
N GLU A 1 23.25 -3.74 -1.90
CA GLU A 1 22.45 -2.69 -2.60
C GLU A 1 21.05 -2.58 -2.01
N ASP A 2 20.31 -3.67 -1.81
CA ASP A 2 18.94 -3.65 -1.24
C ASP A 2 18.81 -2.96 0.15
N ALA A 3 19.79 -3.14 1.03
CA ALA A 3 19.76 -2.53 2.35
C ALA A 3 19.93 -1.00 2.29
N LEU A 4 20.70 -0.50 1.36
CA LEU A 4 20.91 0.94 1.16
C LEU A 4 19.64 1.59 0.62
N TYR A 5 19.02 1.00 -0.39
CA TYR A 5 17.74 1.45 -0.94
C TYR A 5 16.63 1.52 0.10
N ARG A 6 16.55 0.52 0.98
CA ARG A 6 15.58 0.52 2.09
C ARG A 6 15.81 1.66 3.07
N VAL A 7 17.06 1.94 3.40
CA VAL A 7 17.42 3.05 4.31
C VAL A 7 17.09 4.40 3.67
N GLU A 8 17.39 4.58 2.40
CA GLU A 8 17.07 5.81 1.66
C GLU A 8 15.56 6.03 1.54
N ASP A 9 14.79 4.99 1.26
CA ASP A 9 13.31 5.05 1.18
C ASP A 9 12.69 5.42 2.54
N ILE A 10 13.14 4.78 3.62
CA ILE A 10 12.68 5.10 4.98
C ILE A 10 13.05 6.54 5.35
N ALA A 11 14.26 6.98 5.02
CA ALA A 11 14.70 8.34 5.31
C ALA A 11 13.89 9.38 4.52
N ALA A 12 13.63 9.13 3.24
CA ALA A 12 12.81 10.00 2.39
C ALA A 12 11.37 10.12 2.90
N LYS A 13 10.74 9.01 3.24
CA LYS A 13 9.38 8.97 3.84
C LYS A 13 9.34 9.68 5.18
N THR A 14 10.35 9.47 6.01
CA THR A 14 10.44 10.13 7.32
C THR A 14 10.55 11.64 7.14
N LEU A 15 11.37 12.11 6.22
CA LEU A 15 11.51 13.53 5.91
C LEU A 15 10.19 14.11 5.38
N GLU A 16 9.47 13.37 4.50
CA GLU A 16 8.18 13.78 3.95
C GLU A 16 7.18 14.08 5.07
N TYR A 17 6.89 13.10 5.93
CA TYR A 17 5.87 13.30 6.95
C TYR A 17 6.31 14.23 8.07
N MET A 18 7.59 14.28 8.42
CA MET A 18 8.09 15.23 9.41
C MET A 18 7.94 16.68 8.92
N THR A 19 8.28 16.95 7.65
CA THR A 19 8.07 18.26 7.02
C THR A 19 6.60 18.62 6.98
N ALA A 20 5.73 17.65 6.64
CA ALA A 20 4.28 17.85 6.65
C ALA A 20 3.78 18.17 8.07
N MET A 21 4.22 17.44 9.09
CA MET A 21 3.85 17.66 10.50
C MET A 21 4.23 19.05 11.02
N GLU A 22 5.39 19.59 10.61
CA GLU A 22 5.85 20.92 11.06
C GLU A 22 4.90 22.04 10.63
N SER A 23 4.35 21.95 9.41
CA SER A 23 3.47 22.98 8.83
C SER A 23 1.98 22.68 8.98
N ALA A 24 1.61 21.45 9.35
CA ALA A 24 0.24 20.99 9.42
C ALA A 24 -0.55 21.71 10.52
N PRO A 25 -1.79 22.16 10.23
CA PRO A 25 -2.67 22.74 11.24
C PRO A 25 -3.11 21.69 12.26
N GLN A 26 -3.38 22.15 13.47
CA GLN A 26 -3.92 21.29 14.53
C GLN A 26 -5.33 20.81 14.16
N LEU A 27 -5.57 19.51 14.30
CA LEU A 27 -6.91 18.93 14.19
C LEU A 27 -7.72 19.28 15.44
N LYS A 28 -8.75 20.12 15.25
CA LYS A 28 -9.69 20.49 16.32
C LYS A 28 -10.99 19.73 16.09
N ALA A 29 -11.25 18.72 16.90
CA ALA A 29 -12.46 17.93 16.84
C ALA A 29 -13.02 17.72 18.27
N SER A 30 -14.34 17.74 18.40
CA SER A 30 -15.02 17.52 19.68
C SER A 30 -14.74 16.10 20.18
N GLY A 31 -14.35 15.96 21.44
CA GLY A 31 -14.07 14.66 22.04
C GLY A 31 -12.73 14.05 21.64
N LEU A 32 -11.90 14.76 20.89
CA LEU A 32 -10.56 14.32 20.53
C LEU A 32 -9.53 14.96 21.49
N ASP A 33 -8.89 14.12 22.31
CA ASP A 33 -7.78 14.53 23.15
C ASP A 33 -6.45 14.22 22.46
N GLY A 34 -5.53 15.18 22.45
CA GLY A 34 -4.18 15.01 21.90
C GLY A 34 -3.79 16.07 20.88
N ASP A 35 -2.49 16.11 20.54
CA ASP A 35 -1.94 17.04 19.54
C ASP A 35 -1.90 16.37 18.17
N TYR A 36 -3.07 16.24 17.56
CA TYR A 36 -3.18 15.74 16.19
C TYR A 36 -3.05 16.87 15.18
N ARG A 37 -2.28 16.60 14.10
CA ARG A 37 -2.06 17.52 12.99
C ARG A 37 -2.73 16.98 11.74
N ILE A 38 -3.43 17.86 10.99
CA ILE A 38 -4.10 17.48 9.74
C ILE A 38 -3.04 17.41 8.64
N LEU A 39 -2.75 16.21 8.16
CA LEU A 39 -1.85 15.97 7.03
C LEU A 39 -2.57 16.04 5.69
N ALA A 40 -3.83 15.58 5.65
CA ALA A 40 -4.71 15.71 4.49
C ALA A 40 -6.19 15.70 4.94
N ASP A 41 -7.04 16.39 4.18
CA ASP A 41 -8.50 16.46 4.41
C ASP A 41 -9.19 16.53 3.04
N PHE A 42 -9.94 15.49 2.70
CA PHE A 42 -10.68 15.40 1.44
C PHE A 42 -11.83 14.40 1.55
N GLY A 43 -12.91 14.62 0.79
CA GLY A 43 -14.02 13.68 0.64
C GLY A 43 -14.71 13.29 1.96
N GLY A 44 -14.62 14.13 2.99
CA GLY A 44 -15.16 13.82 4.32
C GLY A 44 -14.25 12.98 5.20
N THR A 45 -13.05 12.63 4.73
CA THR A 45 -12.05 11.87 5.48
C THR A 45 -10.84 12.77 5.78
N VAL A 46 -10.25 12.61 6.96
CA VAL A 46 -9.04 13.31 7.40
C VAL A 46 -7.95 12.29 7.71
N LEU A 47 -6.73 12.54 7.20
CA LEU A 47 -5.50 11.89 7.62
C LEU A 47 -4.81 12.80 8.63
N ALA A 48 -4.51 12.27 9.79
CA ALA A 48 -3.85 13.02 10.84
C ALA A 48 -2.62 12.28 11.39
N GLY A 49 -1.68 13.05 11.92
CA GLY A 49 -0.52 12.54 12.63
C GLY A 49 -0.44 13.13 14.04
N THR A 50 0.08 12.38 14.99
CA THR A 50 0.39 12.84 16.34
C THR A 50 1.80 12.41 16.74
N PRO A 51 2.61 13.30 17.37
CA PRO A 51 3.91 12.92 17.89
C PRO A 51 3.80 11.84 18.96
N SER A 52 4.68 10.87 18.92
CA SER A 52 4.83 9.84 19.95
C SER A 52 6.31 9.68 20.36
N LYS A 53 6.57 8.92 21.41
CA LYS A 53 7.95 8.59 21.82
C LYS A 53 8.74 7.77 20.80
N HIS A 54 8.05 7.17 19.82
CA HIS A 54 8.65 6.32 18.78
C HIS A 54 8.63 6.95 17.39
N GLY A 55 8.14 8.18 17.25
CA GLY A 55 7.98 8.88 15.99
C GLY A 55 6.59 9.50 15.86
N VAL A 56 6.01 9.47 14.67
CA VAL A 56 4.65 9.95 14.41
C VAL A 56 3.71 8.76 14.31
N GLN A 57 2.59 8.83 15.00
CA GLN A 57 1.48 7.89 14.83
C GLN A 57 0.44 8.48 13.89
N PHE A 58 -0.02 7.68 12.94
CA PHE A 58 -0.96 8.09 11.91
C PHE A 58 -2.33 7.48 12.15
N VAL A 59 -3.36 8.24 11.78
CA VAL A 59 -4.75 7.82 11.89
C VAL A 59 -5.55 8.47 10.78
N THR A 60 -6.56 7.75 10.28
CA THR A 60 -7.58 8.32 9.41
C THR A 60 -8.91 8.31 10.14
N TRP A 61 -9.69 9.37 9.99
CA TRP A 61 -11.05 9.49 10.50
C TRP A 61 -12.00 9.99 9.42
N ASP A 62 -13.26 9.68 9.59
CA ASP A 62 -14.32 10.40 8.89
C ASP A 62 -14.76 11.58 9.75
N TRP A 63 -15.00 12.73 9.12
CA TRP A 63 -15.71 13.81 9.78
C TRP A 63 -17.15 13.39 10.08
N ASP A 64 -17.66 13.81 11.22
CA ASP A 64 -19.11 13.74 11.44
C ASP A 64 -19.85 14.69 10.48
N TYR A 65 -21.19 14.58 10.47
CA TYR A 65 -22.03 15.35 9.55
C TYR A 65 -21.78 16.86 9.62
N ASP A 66 -21.57 17.39 10.82
CA ASP A 66 -21.40 18.82 11.07
C ASP A 66 -19.90 19.25 11.02
N ARG A 67 -18.97 18.33 10.79
CA ARG A 67 -17.52 18.53 10.84
C ARG A 67 -17.01 19.11 12.18
N ILE A 68 -17.71 18.79 13.26
CA ILE A 68 -17.36 19.20 14.63
C ILE A 68 -16.53 18.12 15.32
N GLY A 69 -16.79 16.86 15.03
CA GLY A 69 -16.11 15.70 15.55
C GLY A 69 -15.59 14.77 14.47
N VAL A 70 -14.84 13.78 14.88
CA VAL A 70 -14.33 12.72 14.01
C VAL A 70 -14.78 11.35 14.53
N VAL A 71 -15.05 10.44 13.59
CA VAL A 71 -15.57 9.09 13.85
C VAL A 71 -14.83 8.05 13.01
N HIS A 72 -15.05 6.78 13.27
CA HIS A 72 -14.54 5.64 12.51
C HIS A 72 -12.99 5.69 12.30
N GLY A 73 -12.24 5.83 13.40
CA GLY A 73 -10.80 5.92 13.37
C GLY A 73 -10.12 4.60 12.94
N HIS A 74 -9.22 4.68 11.96
CA HIS A 74 -8.28 3.62 11.61
C HIS A 74 -6.87 4.05 12.02
N TYR A 75 -6.23 3.27 12.90
CA TYR A 75 -4.94 3.61 13.50
C TYR A 75 -3.83 2.78 12.87
N PHE A 76 -2.78 3.46 12.38
CA PHE A 76 -1.71 2.86 11.58
C PHE A 76 -0.35 2.85 12.30
N MET A 77 -0.28 3.29 13.54
CA MET A 77 0.98 3.51 14.26
C MET A 77 1.96 4.32 13.37
N GLU A 78 3.19 3.84 13.17
CA GLU A 78 4.20 4.50 12.33
C GLU A 78 4.05 4.19 10.81
N ASN A 79 3.04 3.40 10.41
CA ASN A 79 2.84 3.01 9.01
C ASN A 79 2.19 4.14 8.18
N TYR A 80 3.02 5.09 7.74
CA TYR A 80 2.57 6.25 6.95
C TYR A 80 1.97 5.85 5.59
N ASP A 81 2.58 4.87 4.90
CA ASP A 81 2.08 4.41 3.59
C ASP A 81 0.70 3.76 3.71
N GLY A 82 0.49 2.92 4.74
CA GLY A 82 -0.82 2.34 5.03
C GLY A 82 -1.87 3.41 5.33
N ALA A 83 -1.51 4.43 6.11
CA ALA A 83 -2.40 5.54 6.42
C ALA A 83 -2.76 6.37 5.17
N LYS A 84 -1.79 6.66 4.29
CA LYS A 84 -2.03 7.34 3.00
C LYS A 84 -2.96 6.54 2.10
N GLN A 85 -2.75 5.23 2.00
CA GLN A 85 -3.58 4.34 1.18
C GLN A 85 -5.02 4.27 1.71
N ASP A 86 -5.19 4.12 3.01
CA ASP A 86 -6.53 4.11 3.63
C ASP A 86 -7.23 5.46 3.42
N PHE A 87 -6.53 6.57 3.63
CA PHE A 87 -7.05 7.89 3.35
C PHE A 87 -7.49 8.04 1.89
N ALA A 88 -6.66 7.65 0.93
CA ALA A 88 -6.94 7.76 -0.49
C ALA A 88 -8.19 6.96 -0.90
N THR A 89 -8.39 5.78 -0.32
CA THR A 89 -9.58 4.95 -0.59
C THR A 89 -10.83 5.48 0.11
N ARG A 90 -10.75 5.82 1.39
CA ARG A 90 -11.90 6.33 2.16
C ARG A 90 -12.40 7.67 1.66
N SER A 91 -11.49 8.55 1.29
CA SER A 91 -11.81 9.87 0.73
C SER A 91 -12.34 9.81 -0.71
N GLY A 92 -12.28 8.65 -1.38
CA GLY A 92 -12.70 8.47 -2.76
C GLY A 92 -11.71 8.99 -3.81
N LEU A 93 -10.45 9.30 -3.41
CA LEU A 93 -9.39 9.67 -4.35
C LEU A 93 -8.98 8.49 -5.23
N ILE A 94 -9.04 7.27 -4.68
CA ILE A 94 -8.78 6.02 -5.38
C ILE A 94 -9.93 5.06 -5.09
N GLN A 95 -10.46 4.40 -6.12
CA GLN A 95 -11.45 3.35 -5.93
C GLN A 95 -10.77 2.10 -5.39
N LYS A 96 -11.36 1.48 -4.37
CA LYS A 96 -10.81 0.28 -3.73
C LYS A 96 -10.59 -0.86 -4.74
N GLU A 97 -11.47 -0.95 -5.74
CA GLU A 97 -11.44 -1.94 -6.80
C GLU A 97 -10.27 -1.78 -7.77
N GLN A 98 -9.58 -0.63 -7.74
CA GLN A 98 -8.37 -0.37 -8.51
C GLN A 98 -7.08 -0.87 -7.80
N LEU A 99 -7.21 -1.32 -6.55
CA LEU A 99 -6.09 -1.82 -5.76
C LEU A 99 -6.09 -3.35 -5.77
N PHE A 100 -4.96 -3.92 -6.16
CA PHE A 100 -4.71 -5.35 -5.99
C PHE A 100 -3.93 -5.61 -4.70
N SER A 101 -4.26 -6.71 -4.00
CA SER A 101 -3.45 -7.15 -2.87
C SER A 101 -2.09 -7.69 -3.34
N PRO A 102 -1.05 -7.76 -2.45
CA PRO A 102 0.21 -8.40 -2.79
C PRO A 102 0.05 -9.83 -3.31
N GLU A 103 -0.90 -10.59 -2.78
CA GLU A 103 -1.22 -11.96 -3.22
C GLU A 103 -1.79 -11.97 -4.64
N GLN A 104 -2.72 -11.05 -4.94
CA GLN A 104 -3.29 -10.91 -6.29
C GLN A 104 -2.23 -10.47 -7.30
N LEU A 105 -1.36 -9.52 -6.93
CA LEU A 105 -0.25 -9.09 -7.78
C LEU A 105 0.75 -10.21 -8.04
N THR A 106 1.05 -11.04 -7.03
CA THR A 106 1.92 -12.22 -7.19
C THR A 106 1.33 -13.21 -8.18
N GLU A 107 0.03 -13.49 -8.09
CA GLU A 107 -0.65 -14.39 -9.03
C GLU A 107 -0.69 -13.82 -10.45
N ILE A 108 -0.96 -12.52 -10.62
CA ILE A 108 -0.89 -11.85 -11.92
C ILE A 108 0.52 -11.96 -12.51
N PHE A 109 1.55 -11.74 -11.69
CA PHE A 109 2.95 -11.85 -12.12
C PHE A 109 3.27 -13.26 -12.63
N ARG A 110 2.85 -14.30 -11.91
CA ARG A 110 3.03 -15.70 -12.30
C ARG A 110 2.32 -15.99 -13.61
N CYS A 111 1.05 -15.60 -13.76
CA CYS A 111 0.32 -15.77 -15.01
C CYS A 111 0.99 -15.03 -16.18
N CYS A 112 1.56 -13.86 -15.95
CA CYS A 112 2.34 -13.14 -16.96
C CYS A 112 3.62 -13.90 -17.35
N ALA A 113 4.31 -14.53 -16.41
CA ALA A 113 5.51 -15.33 -16.70
C ALA A 113 5.13 -16.58 -17.52
N ASP A 114 4.12 -17.33 -17.07
CA ASP A 114 3.62 -18.51 -17.80
C ASP A 114 3.22 -18.17 -19.24
N SER A 115 2.59 -17.00 -19.47
CA SER A 115 2.17 -16.57 -20.80
C SER A 115 3.32 -16.26 -21.75
N VAL A 116 4.50 -15.92 -21.22
CA VAL A 116 5.70 -15.64 -22.03
C VAL A 116 6.51 -16.92 -22.28
N ASP A 117 6.53 -17.83 -21.30
CA ASP A 117 7.36 -19.03 -21.33
C ASP A 117 6.67 -20.22 -22.04
N GLU A 118 5.34 -20.22 -22.17
CA GLU A 118 4.62 -21.29 -22.84
C GLU A 118 4.47 -20.99 -24.35
N ASP A 119 5.01 -21.89 -25.20
CA ASP A 119 4.90 -21.86 -26.68
C ASP A 119 3.43 -22.01 -27.20
N PHE A 120 2.43 -21.88 -26.34
CA PHE A 120 1.02 -22.07 -26.71
C PHE A 120 0.40 -20.92 -27.49
N PHE A 121 0.93 -19.69 -27.34
CA PHE A 121 0.45 -18.52 -28.06
C PHE A 121 1.63 -17.72 -28.61
N GLU A 122 1.63 -17.48 -29.93
CA GLU A 122 2.54 -16.50 -30.51
C GLU A 122 2.14 -15.09 -30.07
N LEU A 123 2.86 -14.55 -29.08
CA LEU A 123 2.70 -13.16 -28.68
C LEU A 123 3.33 -12.24 -29.73
N THR A 124 2.70 -11.12 -29.98
CA THR A 124 3.33 -10.05 -30.76
C THR A 124 4.33 -9.29 -29.90
N ASP A 125 5.33 -8.67 -30.51
CA ASP A 125 6.34 -7.85 -29.82
C ASP A 125 5.69 -6.82 -28.86
N THR A 126 4.60 -6.19 -29.31
CA THR A 126 3.84 -5.22 -28.50
C THR A 126 3.19 -5.87 -27.27
N GLN A 127 2.70 -7.10 -27.38
CA GLN A 127 2.12 -7.83 -26.23
C GLN A 127 3.19 -8.24 -25.24
N GLU A 128 4.34 -8.72 -25.72
CA GLU A 128 5.47 -9.02 -24.83
C GLU A 128 5.98 -7.79 -24.08
N GLU A 129 6.13 -6.65 -24.76
CA GLU A 129 6.52 -5.39 -24.12
C GLU A 129 5.52 -4.96 -23.05
N MET A 130 4.22 -5.11 -23.31
CA MET A 130 3.16 -4.79 -22.35
C MET A 130 3.23 -5.71 -21.12
N ILE A 131 3.39 -7.03 -21.32
CA ILE A 131 3.51 -8.01 -20.23
C ILE A 131 4.75 -7.72 -19.38
N ARG A 132 5.89 -7.46 -20.01
CA ARG A 132 7.13 -7.07 -19.30
C ARG A 132 6.95 -5.78 -18.50
N GLY A 133 6.20 -4.82 -19.03
CA GLY A 133 5.84 -3.58 -18.33
C GLY A 133 5.02 -3.84 -17.09
N ILE A 134 3.99 -4.70 -17.17
CA ILE A 134 3.18 -5.13 -16.02
C ILE A 134 4.05 -5.82 -14.97
N GLN A 135 4.89 -6.76 -15.37
CA GLN A 135 5.80 -7.45 -14.44
C GLN A 135 6.74 -6.48 -13.71
N GLN A 136 7.27 -5.48 -14.42
CA GLN A 136 8.12 -4.46 -13.80
C GLN A 136 7.35 -3.60 -12.77
N GLN A 137 6.12 -3.22 -13.07
CA GLN A 137 5.26 -2.48 -12.13
C GLN A 137 4.97 -3.31 -10.88
N ILE A 138 4.66 -4.60 -11.04
CA ILE A 138 4.41 -5.50 -9.91
C ILE A 138 5.64 -5.63 -9.02
N ARG A 139 6.85 -5.75 -9.59
CA ARG A 139 8.11 -5.80 -8.81
C ARG A 139 8.32 -4.56 -7.93
N VAL A 140 7.88 -3.40 -8.39
CA VAL A 140 7.95 -2.16 -7.59
C VAL A 140 6.92 -2.18 -6.46
N CYS A 141 5.73 -2.74 -6.70
CA CYS A 141 4.64 -2.76 -5.72
C CYS A 141 4.79 -3.85 -4.64
N VAL A 142 5.52 -4.94 -4.95
CA VAL A 142 5.68 -6.11 -4.07
C VAL A 142 7.18 -6.39 -3.87
N PRO A 143 7.82 -5.80 -2.85
CA PRO A 143 9.26 -5.93 -2.64
C PRO A 143 9.75 -7.34 -2.35
N ASP A 144 8.89 -8.20 -1.81
CA ASP A 144 9.17 -9.61 -1.49
C ASP A 144 8.60 -10.59 -2.54
N LEU A 145 8.40 -10.12 -3.78
CA LEU A 145 7.74 -10.86 -4.85
C LEU A 145 8.38 -12.23 -5.14
N ASP A 146 9.71 -12.28 -5.26
CA ASP A 146 10.41 -13.52 -5.60
C ASP A 146 10.24 -14.60 -4.51
N GLU A 147 10.19 -14.20 -3.25
CA GLU A 147 9.90 -15.11 -2.14
C GLU A 147 8.45 -15.61 -2.18
N ARG A 148 7.49 -14.73 -2.49
CA ARG A 148 6.08 -15.10 -2.63
C ARG A 148 5.83 -16.06 -3.78
N VAL A 149 6.44 -15.83 -4.93
CA VAL A 149 6.36 -16.72 -6.11
C VAL A 149 6.88 -18.10 -5.73
N ARG A 150 8.06 -18.19 -5.13
CA ARG A 150 8.64 -19.46 -4.68
C ARG A 150 7.73 -20.21 -3.72
N GLN A 151 7.14 -19.53 -2.73
CA GLN A 151 6.21 -20.15 -1.77
C GLN A 151 4.95 -20.69 -2.44
N GLN A 152 4.42 -19.99 -3.44
CA GLN A 152 3.27 -20.46 -4.21
C GLN A 152 3.61 -21.68 -5.06
N GLU A 153 4.75 -21.71 -5.72
CA GLU A 153 5.22 -22.86 -6.50
C GLU A 153 5.39 -24.11 -5.63
N GLU A 154 6.06 -23.96 -4.48
CA GLU A 154 6.21 -25.05 -3.51
C GLU A 154 4.87 -25.57 -2.96
N ALA A 155 3.87 -24.69 -2.82
CA ALA A 155 2.54 -25.08 -2.36
C ALA A 155 1.78 -25.85 -3.45
N LEU A 156 1.89 -25.44 -4.71
CA LEU A 156 1.29 -26.12 -5.86
C LEU A 156 1.89 -27.51 -6.09
N GLU A 157 3.21 -27.63 -5.98
CA GLU A 157 3.90 -28.93 -6.07
C GLU A 157 3.44 -29.92 -4.99
N ARG A 158 3.30 -29.45 -3.73
CA ARG A 158 2.80 -30.27 -2.62
C ARG A 158 1.37 -30.74 -2.86
N ALA A 159 0.48 -29.83 -3.30
CA ALA A 159 -0.91 -30.15 -3.60
C ALA A 159 -1.03 -31.18 -4.76
N SER A 160 -0.18 -31.09 -5.78
CA SER A 160 -0.14 -32.02 -6.90
C SER A 160 0.32 -33.43 -6.47
N GLN A 161 1.27 -33.52 -5.53
CA GLN A 161 1.73 -34.81 -5.00
C GLN A 161 0.68 -35.51 -4.14
N GLU A 162 -0.12 -34.76 -3.37
CA GLU A 162 -1.19 -35.28 -2.54
C GLU A 162 -2.37 -35.85 -3.36
N GLN A 163 -2.64 -35.32 -4.54
CA GLN A 163 -3.69 -35.81 -5.45
C GLN A 163 -3.31 -37.08 -6.21
N THR A 164 -2.02 -37.42 -6.22
CA THR A 164 -1.51 -38.59 -6.98
C THR A 164 -1.34 -39.82 -6.09
N MET A 165 -1.57 -39.73 -4.79
CA MET A 165 -1.59 -40.87 -3.82
C MET A 165 -3.01 -41.31 -3.52
#